data_5415213cfb3c6771a5c22c14020e8e89
#
_entry.id   5415213cfb3c6771a5c22c14020e8e89
#
_cell.length_a   1.000
_cell.length_b   1.000
_cell.length_c   1.000
_cell.angle_alpha   90.00
_cell.angle_beta   90.00
_cell.angle_gamma   90.00
#
_symmetry.space_group_name_H-M   'P 1'
#
loop_
_entity.id
_entity.type
_entity.pdbx_description
1 polymer ?
#
loop_
_entity_poly.entity_id
_entity_poly.type
_entity_poly.pdbx_seq_one_letter_code
_entity_poly.pdbx_strand_id
1 'polypeptide(L)'
;MVKFVNARPFADPDVAARKIVELANAVEPYFDNRILIEKINGPFLYELRGTPAEYKAGLDRAIEKGWLVLHESGTFVRFTQAGADLFA
;
A
#
# COMPACT_ATOMS: atom_id res chain seq x y z
N MET A 1 -19.01 -10.86 21.13
CA MET A 1 -18.79 -10.62 20.46
C MET A 1 -18.45 -10.04 19.79
N VAL A 2 -18.30 -9.84 19.55
CA VAL A 2 -17.92 -9.35 18.80
C VAL A 2 -17.78 -8.62 18.15
N LYS A 3 -17.82 -8.56 18.24
CA LYS A 3 -17.66 -8.02 17.57
C LYS A 3 -17.34 -7.33 16.90
N PHE A 4 -17.17 -7.19 16.85
CA PHE A 4 -16.87 -6.63 16.16
C PHE A 4 -16.42 -6.03 15.58
N VAL A 5 -16.56 -6.02 15.81
CA VAL A 5 -16.13 -5.42 15.31
C VAL A 5 -15.32 -5.28 14.40
N ASN A 6 -14.93 -5.60 14.10
CA ASN A 6 -14.08 -5.50 13.27
C ASN A 6 -14.00 -5.00 12.16
N ALA A 7 -13.97 -4.79 12.50
CA ALA A 7 -14.80 -4.21 11.55
C ALA A 7 -14.04 -3.51 10.45
N ARG A 8 -13.00 -2.76 10.73
CA ARG A 8 -12.25 -2.05 9.71
C ARG A 8 -10.77 -2.43 9.84
N PRO A 9 -10.36 -3.46 9.12
CA PRO A 9 -8.98 -3.93 9.25
C PRO A 9 -7.95 -2.87 8.89
N PHE A 10 -8.29 -1.98 7.93
CA PHE A 10 -7.33 -0.99 7.48
C PHE A 10 -7.31 0.27 8.36
N ALA A 11 -8.11 0.30 9.40
CA ALA A 11 -7.99 1.33 10.42
C ALA A 11 -6.65 1.22 11.15
N ASP A 12 -6.06 0.02 11.16
CA ASP A 12 -4.70 -0.16 11.65
C ASP A 12 -3.73 0.16 10.52
N PRO A 13 -2.91 1.21 10.66
CA PRO A 13 -1.99 1.60 9.58
C PRO A 13 -0.99 0.51 9.21
N ASP A 14 -0.61 -0.35 10.15
CA ASP A 14 0.32 -1.44 9.84
C ASP A 14 -0.35 -2.48 8.93
N VAL A 15 -1.61 -2.77 9.19
CA VAL A 15 -2.37 -3.68 8.33
C VAL A 15 -2.56 -3.08 6.95
N ALA A 16 -2.89 -1.79 6.90
CA ALA A 16 -3.05 -1.08 5.62
C ALA A 16 -1.74 -1.04 4.85
N ALA A 17 -0.63 -0.76 5.54
CA ALA A 17 0.69 -0.70 4.90
C ALA A 17 1.04 -2.05 4.28
N ARG A 18 0.79 -3.15 5.01
CA ARG A 18 1.08 -4.48 4.49
C ARG A 18 0.25 -4.79 3.26
N LYS A 19 -1.03 -4.43 3.29
CA LYS A 19 -1.91 -4.64 2.14
C LYS A 19 -1.44 -3.82 0.94
N ILE A 20 -1.00 -2.59 1.17
CA ILE A 20 -0.53 -1.73 0.10
C ILE A 20 0.69 -2.32 -0.60
N VAL A 21 1.66 -2.84 0.17
CA VAL A 21 2.83 -3.46 -0.47
C VAL A 21 2.47 -4.77 -1.16
N GLU A 22 1.46 -5.50 -0.66
CA GLU A 22 0.97 -6.69 -1.36
C GLU A 22 0.36 -6.32 -2.70
N LEU A 23 -0.45 -5.25 -2.72
CA LEU A 23 -1.04 -4.78 -3.97
C LEU A 23 0.05 -4.32 -4.94
N ALA A 24 1.03 -3.59 -4.42
CA ALA A 24 2.15 -3.12 -5.26
C ALA A 24 2.93 -4.29 -5.85
N ASN A 25 3.11 -5.35 -5.06
CA ASN A 25 3.85 -6.52 -5.53
C ASN A 25 3.10 -7.27 -6.62
N ALA A 26 1.78 -7.16 -6.66
CA ALA A 26 0.97 -7.82 -7.67
C ALA A 26 0.88 -7.03 -8.97
N VAL A 27 1.30 -5.77 -8.98
CA VAL A 27 1.23 -4.93 -10.16
C VAL A 27 2.43 -5.20 -11.07
N GLU A 28 2.17 -5.32 -12.37
CA GLU A 28 3.24 -5.38 -13.36
C GLU A 28 3.95 -4.02 -13.36
N PRO A 29 5.24 -3.96 -13.07
CA PRO A 29 5.93 -2.67 -13.02
C PRO A 29 5.92 -1.98 -14.38
N TYR A 30 5.73 -0.68 -14.34
CA TYR A 30 5.85 0.12 -15.52
C TYR A 30 7.34 0.38 -15.76
N PHE A 31 7.64 1.18 -16.73
CA PHE A 31 9.00 1.52 -17.11
C PHE A 31 9.89 1.78 -15.88
N ASP A 32 11.08 1.19 -15.84
CA ASP A 32 12.09 1.46 -14.81
C ASP A 32 11.60 1.07 -13.40
N ASN A 33 10.85 -0.03 -13.31
CA ASN A 33 10.35 -0.57 -12.04
C ASN A 33 9.41 0.37 -11.31
N ARG A 34 8.81 1.31 -12.03
CA ARG A 34 7.82 2.22 -11.44
C ARG A 34 6.52 1.49 -11.26
N ILE A 35 5.90 1.69 -10.11
CA ILE A 35 4.58 1.16 -9.83
C ILE A 35 3.66 2.35 -9.70
N LEU A 36 2.76 2.52 -10.70
CA LEU A 36 1.87 3.66 -10.71
C LEU A 36 0.95 3.63 -9.51
N ILE A 37 0.83 4.77 -8.84
CA ILE A 37 0.08 4.86 -7.59
C ILE A 37 -1.40 4.47 -7.81
N GLU A 38 -1.95 4.79 -8.97
CA GLU A 38 -3.34 4.47 -9.27
C GLU A 38 -3.59 2.97 -9.34
N LYS A 39 -2.57 2.18 -9.62
CA LYS A 39 -2.68 0.72 -9.65
C LYS A 39 -2.74 0.13 -8.25
N ILE A 40 -2.42 0.92 -7.24
CA ILE A 40 -2.50 0.52 -5.85
C ILE A 40 -3.77 1.07 -5.22
N ASN A 41 -4.01 2.37 -5.39
CA ASN A 41 -5.12 2.99 -4.70
C ASN A 41 -6.48 2.56 -5.25
N GLY A 42 -6.56 2.27 -6.56
CA GLY A 42 -7.81 1.78 -7.14
C GLY A 42 -8.31 0.52 -6.44
N PRO A 43 -7.52 -0.56 -6.44
CA PRO A 43 -7.93 -1.78 -5.74
C PRO A 43 -8.17 -1.57 -4.26
N PHE A 44 -7.34 -0.76 -3.59
CA PHE A 44 -7.50 -0.53 -2.16
C PHE A 44 -8.85 0.14 -1.85
N LEU A 45 -9.21 1.17 -2.63
CA LEU A 45 -10.41 1.94 -2.36
C LEU A 45 -11.67 1.25 -2.89
N TYR A 46 -11.60 0.65 -4.07
CA TYR A 46 -12.81 0.18 -4.75
C TYR A 46 -13.04 -1.32 -4.62
N GLU A 47 -12.01 -2.12 -4.47
CA GLU A 47 -12.17 -3.55 -4.32
C GLU A 47 -12.15 -3.95 -2.85
N LEU A 48 -11.24 -3.39 -2.08
CA LEU A 48 -11.07 -3.74 -0.67
C LEU A 48 -11.85 -2.81 0.26
N ARG A 49 -12.46 -1.78 -0.29
CA ARG A 49 -13.33 -0.85 0.46
C ARG A 49 -12.58 -0.07 1.54
N GLY A 50 -11.29 0.15 1.38
CA GLY A 50 -10.54 1.05 2.26
C GLY A 50 -10.97 2.48 2.01
N THR A 51 -10.81 3.33 3.02
CA THR A 51 -11.10 4.75 2.87
C THR A 51 -9.85 5.49 2.38
N PRO A 52 -10.02 6.70 1.81
CA PRO A 52 -8.85 7.50 1.43
C PRO A 52 -7.93 7.79 2.62
N ALA A 53 -8.49 8.01 3.80
CA ALA A 53 -7.67 8.24 5.00
C ALA A 53 -6.86 7.00 5.37
N GLU A 54 -7.48 5.83 5.28
CA GLU A 54 -6.80 4.57 5.57
C GLU A 54 -5.70 4.30 4.54
N TYR A 55 -5.98 4.60 3.28
CA TYR A 55 -4.97 4.46 2.23
C TYR A 55 -3.77 5.36 2.50
N LYS A 56 -4.04 6.63 2.80
CA LYS A 56 -2.95 7.58 3.03
C LYS A 56 -2.11 7.17 4.24
N ALA A 57 -2.76 6.80 5.33
CA ALA A 57 -2.03 6.38 6.54
C ALA A 57 -1.22 5.11 6.26
N GLY A 58 -1.77 4.19 5.51
CA GLY A 58 -1.07 2.95 5.15
C GLY A 58 0.12 3.21 4.25
N LEU A 59 -0.05 4.06 3.25
CA LEU A 59 1.04 4.39 2.35
C LEU A 59 2.16 5.10 3.11
N ASP A 60 1.80 6.07 3.95
CA ASP A 60 2.78 6.79 4.77
C ASP A 60 3.53 5.82 5.68
N ARG A 61 2.82 4.84 6.25
CA ARG A 61 3.46 3.85 7.10
C ARG A 61 4.41 2.94 6.32
N ALA A 62 4.03 2.55 5.10
CA ALA A 62 4.91 1.72 4.25
C ALA A 62 6.19 2.48 3.92
N ILE A 63 6.07 3.78 3.66
CA ILE A 63 7.23 4.63 3.39
C ILE A 63 8.08 4.76 4.66
N GLU A 64 7.44 4.98 5.79
CA GLU A 64 8.12 5.12 7.07
C GLU A 64 8.90 3.85 7.42
N LYS A 65 8.33 2.69 7.13
CA LYS A 65 9.00 1.42 7.38
C LYS A 65 10.13 1.14 6.39
N GLY A 66 10.26 1.99 5.38
CA GLY A 66 11.32 1.82 4.40
C GLY A 66 11.04 0.77 3.36
N TRP A 67 9.76 0.43 3.14
CA TRP A 67 9.39 -0.59 2.16
C TRP A 67 9.18 -0.01 0.76
N LEU A 68 8.72 1.23 0.69
CA LEU A 68 8.44 1.92 -0.57
C LEU A 68 9.04 3.32 -0.55
N VAL A 69 9.39 3.80 -1.73
CA VAL A 69 9.80 5.20 -1.92
C VAL A 69 8.80 5.82 -2.87
N LEU A 70 8.20 6.92 -2.46
CA LEU A 70 7.26 7.66 -3.29
C LEU A 70 8.04 8.73 -4.04
N HIS A 71 7.86 8.75 -5.37
CA HIS A 71 8.48 9.78 -6.19
C HIS A 71 7.86 11.14 -5.85
N GLU A 72 8.64 12.20 -5.97
CA GLU A 72 8.19 13.55 -5.63
C GLU A 72 6.97 14.00 -6.43
N SER A 73 6.78 13.45 -7.62
CA SER A 73 5.59 13.75 -8.44
C SER A 73 4.31 13.21 -7.83
N GLY A 74 4.43 12.22 -6.93
CA GLY A 74 3.26 11.57 -6.32
C GLY A 74 2.56 10.58 -7.23
N THR A 75 3.15 10.27 -8.40
CA THR A 75 2.46 9.43 -9.38
C THR A 75 2.89 7.97 -9.36
N PHE A 76 4.03 7.67 -8.74
CA PHE A 76 4.50 6.29 -8.68
C PHE A 76 5.37 6.06 -7.45
N VAL A 77 5.48 4.77 -7.10
CA VAL A 77 6.38 4.30 -6.04
C VAL A 77 7.34 3.28 -6.61
N ARG A 78 8.40 3.02 -5.88
CA ARG A 78 9.31 1.90 -6.15
C ARG A 78 9.52 1.15 -4.86
N PHE A 79 9.76 -0.16 -4.98
CA PHE A 79 10.17 -0.94 -3.82
C PHE A 79 11.60 -0.59 -3.43
N THR A 80 11.85 -0.55 -2.12
CA THR A 80 13.20 -0.58 -1.60
C THR A 80 13.65 -2.03 -1.54
N GLN A 81 14.92 -2.27 -1.22
CA GLN A 81 15.38 -3.64 -1.02
C GLN A 81 14.61 -4.28 0.14
N ALA A 82 14.39 -3.55 1.24
CA ALA A 82 13.65 -4.07 2.37
C ALA A 82 12.22 -4.44 1.99
N GLY A 83 11.58 -3.61 1.15
CA GLY A 83 10.23 -3.91 0.68
C GLY A 83 10.20 -5.15 -0.21
N ALA A 84 11.16 -5.24 -1.12
CA ALA A 84 11.25 -6.41 -2.00
C ALA A 84 11.49 -7.69 -1.20
N ASP A 85 12.28 -7.60 -0.12
CA ASP A 85 12.60 -8.75 0.71
C ASP A 85 11.37 -9.34 1.41
N LEU A 86 10.30 -8.55 1.57
CA LEU A 86 9.06 -9.07 2.15
C LEU A 86 8.47 -10.20 1.32
N PHE A 87 8.77 -10.23 0.03
CA PHE A 87 8.17 -11.18 -0.91
C PHE A 87 9.22 -12.13 -1.52
N ALA A 88 10.42 -12.10 -1.02
CA ALA A 88 11.50 -12.94 -1.53
C ALA A 88 11.34 -14.40 -1.11
#